data_b3c0c8d8d2f1b353ee9fa46edf0eef7f
#
_entry.id   b3c0c8d8d2f1b353ee9fa46edf0eef7f
#
_cell.length_a   1.000
_cell.length_b   1.000
_cell.length_c   1.000
_cell.angle_alpha   90.00
_cell.angle_beta   90.00
_cell.angle_gamma   90.00
#
_symmetry.space_group_name_H-M   'P 1'
#
loop_
_entity.id
_entity.type
_entity.pdbx_description
1 polymer ?
#
loop_
_entity_poly.entity_id
_entity_poly.type
_entity_poly.pdbx_seq_one_letter_code
_entity_poly.pdbx_strand_id
1 'polypeptide(L)'
;MFRLVSLNLNGIRSAANKGLLPWAEALSADCMGVQELKAQSADLTPALSTIAGMPGQFHHAEKKGYSGVGLYSRHEPSDVIIGLGANDPSGEFDPEGRYVEMRFDKPGRKLSIISCYFPSGSSSEERQEAKFRFLDIMAPHLARLKAEREFILIGDVNIAHKEADLKNWK
;
A
#
# COMPACT_ATOMS: atom_id res chain seq x y z
N MET A 1 -5.00 21.62 6.44
CA MET A 1 -3.77 20.98 5.87
C MET A 1 -4.08 19.52 5.68
N PHE A 2 -3.88 18.95 4.48
CA PHE A 2 -4.11 17.52 4.23
C PHE A 2 -2.96 16.69 4.83
N ARG A 3 -3.28 15.69 5.64
CA ARG A 3 -2.32 14.84 6.34
C ARG A 3 -2.41 13.42 5.80
N LEU A 4 -1.34 12.98 5.14
CA LEU A 4 -1.18 11.65 4.59
C LEU A 4 -0.12 10.89 5.41
N VAL A 5 -0.43 9.63 5.75
CA VAL A 5 0.43 8.76 6.54
C VAL A 5 0.73 7.49 5.76
N SER A 6 1.97 7.01 5.81
CA SER A 6 2.38 5.69 5.31
C SER A 6 3.06 4.90 6.43
N LEU A 7 2.67 3.64 6.62
CA LEU A 7 3.18 2.81 7.71
C LEU A 7 3.23 1.32 7.32
N ASN A 8 4.43 0.73 7.33
CA ASN A 8 4.58 -0.71 7.31
C ASN A 8 4.22 -1.28 8.70
N LEU A 9 3.20 -2.15 8.77
CA LEU A 9 2.65 -2.67 10.03
C LEU A 9 3.37 -3.92 10.53
N ASN A 10 4.03 -4.64 9.64
CA ASN A 10 4.55 -5.98 9.96
C ASN A 10 3.52 -6.87 10.68
N GLY A 11 2.29 -6.82 10.20
CA GLY A 11 1.13 -7.53 10.74
C GLY A 11 0.16 -6.61 11.51
N ILE A 12 -1.03 -6.37 10.94
CA ILE A 12 -2.02 -5.43 11.48
C ILE A 12 -2.51 -5.81 12.88
N ARG A 13 -2.71 -7.11 13.15
CA ARG A 13 -3.12 -7.60 14.48
C ARG A 13 -2.04 -7.33 15.53
N SER A 14 -0.78 -7.56 15.19
CA SER A 14 0.35 -7.26 16.07
C SER A 14 0.49 -5.76 16.31
N ALA A 15 0.34 -4.95 15.27
CA ALA A 15 0.38 -3.49 15.37
C ALA A 15 -0.76 -2.95 16.25
N ALA A 16 -1.97 -3.50 16.14
CA ALA A 16 -3.11 -3.14 16.99
C ALA A 16 -2.79 -3.38 18.48
N ASN A 17 -2.22 -4.54 18.80
CA ASN A 17 -1.81 -4.88 20.17
C ASN A 17 -0.69 -3.97 20.71
N LYS A 18 0.05 -3.30 19.84
CA LYS A 18 1.12 -2.35 20.17
C LYS A 18 0.66 -0.88 20.17
N GLY A 19 -0.64 -0.63 20.08
CA GLY A 19 -1.20 0.71 20.17
C GLY A 19 -1.45 1.43 18.86
N LEU A 20 -1.55 0.73 17.74
CA LEU A 20 -1.87 1.33 16.42
C LEU A 20 -3.12 2.20 16.46
N LEU A 21 -4.21 1.72 17.11
CA LEU A 21 -5.50 2.41 17.08
C LEU A 21 -5.44 3.78 17.79
N PRO A 22 -5.03 3.90 19.07
CA PRO A 22 -4.94 5.20 19.73
C PRO A 22 -3.89 6.11 19.09
N TRP A 23 -2.81 5.55 18.54
CA TRP A 23 -1.82 6.32 17.80
C TRP A 23 -2.41 6.95 16.53
N ALA A 24 -3.17 6.17 15.74
CA ALA A 24 -3.80 6.66 14.53
C ALA A 24 -4.86 7.74 14.82
N GLU A 25 -5.63 7.60 15.89
CA GLU A 25 -6.58 8.62 16.34
C GLU A 25 -5.88 9.95 16.68
N ALA A 26 -4.77 9.89 17.42
CA ALA A 26 -4.00 11.07 17.80
C ALA A 26 -3.40 11.82 16.59
N LEU A 27 -3.09 11.13 15.51
CA LEU A 27 -2.55 11.74 14.30
C LEU A 27 -3.56 12.60 13.54
N SER A 28 -4.85 12.34 13.67
CA SER A 28 -5.91 13.03 12.91
C SER A 28 -5.60 13.09 11.41
N ALA A 29 -5.21 11.94 10.83
CA ALA A 29 -4.90 11.83 9.41
C ALA A 29 -6.15 11.96 8.55
N ASP A 30 -5.98 12.45 7.32
CA ASP A 30 -7.02 12.45 6.29
C ASP A 30 -7.00 11.14 5.49
N CYS A 31 -5.80 10.57 5.31
CA CYS A 31 -5.60 9.29 4.63
C CYS A 31 -4.39 8.55 5.21
N MET A 32 -4.47 7.23 5.30
CA MET A 32 -3.40 6.39 5.83
C MET A 32 -3.24 5.12 4.98
N GLY A 33 -2.09 4.98 4.33
CA GLY A 33 -1.68 3.76 3.64
C GLY A 33 -0.89 2.85 4.55
N VAL A 34 -1.23 1.56 4.53
CA VAL A 34 -0.59 0.55 5.36
C VAL A 34 -0.06 -0.60 4.50
N GLN A 35 1.10 -1.12 4.86
CA GLN A 35 1.75 -2.23 4.19
C GLN A 35 2.00 -3.37 5.18
N GLU A 36 2.19 -4.57 4.64
CA GLU A 36 2.37 -5.81 5.39
C GLU A 36 1.24 -6.06 6.40
N LEU A 37 0.00 -6.10 5.90
CA LEU A 37 -1.18 -6.46 6.72
C LEU A 37 -1.01 -7.82 7.36
N LYS A 38 -0.47 -8.80 6.63
CA LYS A 38 -0.29 -10.21 7.05
C LYS A 38 -1.58 -10.79 7.63
N ALA A 39 -2.71 -10.41 7.04
CA ALA A 39 -4.05 -10.75 7.47
C ALA A 39 -4.96 -10.99 6.28
N GLN A 40 -5.93 -11.88 6.46
CA GLN A 40 -7.00 -12.11 5.49
C GLN A 40 -8.21 -11.23 5.82
N SER A 41 -9.15 -11.12 4.90
CA SER A 41 -10.38 -10.33 5.14
C SER A 41 -11.12 -10.76 6.42
N ALA A 42 -11.17 -12.06 6.69
CA ALA A 42 -11.81 -12.60 7.90
C ALA A 42 -11.07 -12.26 9.21
N ASP A 43 -9.80 -11.84 9.13
CA ASP A 43 -9.01 -11.41 10.28
C ASP A 43 -9.25 -9.95 10.66
N LEU A 44 -9.90 -9.17 9.79
CA LEU A 44 -10.16 -7.75 10.03
C LEU A 44 -11.43 -7.58 10.87
N THR A 45 -11.24 -7.23 12.13
CA THR A 45 -12.34 -6.80 13.00
C THR A 45 -12.90 -5.45 12.53
N PRO A 46 -14.12 -5.05 12.94
CA PRO A 46 -14.64 -3.70 12.66
C PRO A 46 -13.67 -2.57 13.03
N ALA A 47 -12.95 -2.72 14.16
CA ALA A 47 -11.96 -1.74 14.61
C ALA A 47 -10.71 -1.69 13.71
N LEU A 48 -10.40 -2.76 12.96
CA LEU A 48 -9.30 -2.80 12.01
C LEU A 48 -9.75 -2.44 10.59
N SER A 49 -11.02 -2.66 10.26
CA SER A 49 -11.60 -2.26 8.97
C SER A 49 -11.87 -0.76 8.90
N THR A 50 -12.04 -0.10 10.06
CA THR A 50 -12.23 1.35 10.18
C THR A 50 -11.34 1.86 11.31
N ILE A 51 -10.27 2.59 10.97
CA ILE A 51 -9.31 3.13 11.94
C ILE A 51 -9.48 4.65 12.02
N ALA A 52 -9.56 5.20 13.23
CA ALA A 52 -9.75 6.63 13.47
C ALA A 52 -10.91 7.26 12.67
N GLY A 53 -12.01 6.54 12.52
CA GLY A 53 -13.16 6.94 11.72
C GLY A 53 -12.95 6.91 10.21
N MET A 54 -11.83 6.36 9.74
CA MET A 54 -11.52 6.18 8.32
C MET A 54 -11.82 4.75 7.88
N PRO A 55 -12.82 4.50 7.01
CA PRO A 55 -13.01 3.18 6.40
C PRO A 55 -11.80 2.83 5.51
N GLY A 56 -11.42 1.55 5.51
CA GLY A 56 -10.29 1.03 4.75
C GLY A 56 -10.72 0.20 3.54
N GLN A 57 -9.86 0.18 2.52
CA GLN A 57 -9.89 -0.73 1.40
C GLN A 57 -8.58 -1.54 1.38
N PHE A 58 -8.67 -2.82 1.05
CA PHE A 58 -7.56 -3.73 1.26
C PHE A 58 -7.33 -4.65 0.08
N HIS A 59 -6.07 -4.91 -0.20
CA HIS A 59 -5.63 -5.98 -1.08
C HIS A 59 -4.88 -7.02 -0.25
N HIS A 60 -5.54 -8.12 0.02
CA HIS A 60 -4.98 -9.23 0.79
C HIS A 60 -4.17 -10.16 -0.10
N ALA A 61 -3.07 -10.69 0.42
CA ALA A 61 -2.40 -11.78 -0.27
C ALA A 61 -3.21 -13.08 -0.13
N GLU A 62 -3.17 -13.94 -1.13
CA GLU A 62 -3.76 -15.28 -1.05
C GLU A 62 -3.04 -16.13 0.01
N LYS A 63 -1.73 -15.99 0.10
CA LYS A 63 -0.91 -16.65 1.12
C LYS A 63 -1.16 -16.04 2.49
N LYS A 64 -1.65 -16.84 3.43
CA LYS A 64 -1.90 -16.43 4.82
C LYS A 64 -0.63 -15.93 5.52
N GLY A 65 -0.77 -14.83 6.25
CA GLY A 65 0.33 -14.25 7.03
C GLY A 65 1.43 -13.58 6.20
N TYR A 66 1.16 -13.27 4.95
CA TYR A 66 2.10 -12.68 4.01
C TYR A 66 1.58 -11.37 3.43
N SER A 67 2.47 -10.41 3.15
CA SER A 67 2.19 -9.17 2.40
C SER A 67 0.85 -8.48 2.78
N GLY A 68 0.11 -8.01 1.78
CA GLY A 68 -1.15 -7.29 1.93
C GLY A 68 -0.95 -5.79 2.17
N VAL A 69 -1.74 -4.98 1.49
CA VAL A 69 -1.76 -3.52 1.66
C VAL A 69 -3.18 -3.03 1.92
N GLY A 70 -3.28 -1.86 2.55
CA GLY A 70 -4.54 -1.19 2.78
C GLY A 70 -4.40 0.32 2.63
N LEU A 71 -5.51 0.97 2.39
CA LEU A 71 -5.63 2.40 2.32
C LEU A 71 -6.90 2.83 3.03
N TYR A 72 -6.76 3.65 4.07
CA TYR A 72 -7.85 4.24 4.83
C TYR A 72 -8.04 5.69 4.41
N SER A 73 -9.27 6.16 4.34
CA SER A 73 -9.56 7.56 4.02
C SER A 73 -10.75 8.09 4.80
N ARG A 74 -10.62 9.32 5.30
CA ARG A 74 -11.71 10.11 5.87
C ARG A 74 -12.66 10.63 4.80
N HIS A 75 -12.14 10.82 3.59
CA HIS A 75 -12.89 11.30 2.44
C HIS A 75 -13.36 10.12 1.60
N GLU A 76 -14.60 10.19 1.13
CA GLU A 76 -15.15 9.17 0.24
C GLU A 76 -14.44 9.23 -1.13
N PRO A 77 -13.83 8.12 -1.58
CA PRO A 77 -13.22 8.06 -2.91
C PRO A 77 -14.30 8.00 -3.99
N SER A 78 -14.04 8.60 -5.14
CA SER A 78 -14.88 8.49 -6.34
C SER A 78 -14.76 7.11 -7.00
N ASP A 79 -13.64 6.42 -6.79
CA ASP A 79 -13.37 5.08 -7.30
C ASP A 79 -12.28 4.41 -6.47
N VAL A 80 -12.28 3.07 -6.44
CA VAL A 80 -11.28 2.25 -5.75
C VAL A 80 -10.79 1.15 -6.67
N ILE A 81 -9.45 1.05 -6.80
CA ILE A 81 -8.81 0.02 -7.61
C ILE A 81 -7.98 -0.85 -6.68
N ILE A 82 -8.26 -2.16 -6.71
CA ILE A 82 -7.57 -3.16 -5.92
C ILE A 82 -6.79 -4.07 -6.88
N GLY A 83 -5.49 -4.17 -6.66
CA GLY A 83 -4.58 -4.91 -7.52
C GLY A 83 -4.12 -4.14 -8.75
N LEU A 84 -3.23 -4.74 -9.50
CA LEU A 84 -2.66 -4.21 -10.73
C LEU A 84 -3.51 -4.58 -11.96
N GLY A 85 -4.26 -5.69 -11.88
CA GLY A 85 -5.15 -6.15 -12.94
C GLY A 85 -4.44 -6.25 -14.28
N ALA A 86 -4.96 -5.59 -15.30
CA ALA A 86 -4.38 -5.59 -16.65
C ALA A 86 -2.96 -4.99 -16.74
N ASN A 87 -2.49 -4.30 -15.70
CA ASN A 87 -1.11 -3.80 -15.66
C ASN A 87 -0.11 -4.91 -15.24
N ASP A 88 -0.59 -6.01 -14.67
CA ASP A 88 0.20 -7.22 -14.42
C ASP A 88 -0.28 -8.36 -15.33
N PRO A 89 0.14 -8.40 -16.61
CA PRO A 89 -0.31 -9.43 -17.54
C PRO A 89 0.18 -10.83 -17.18
N SER A 90 1.19 -10.94 -16.31
CA SER A 90 1.67 -12.23 -15.79
C SER A 90 0.76 -12.79 -14.69
N GLY A 91 0.02 -11.93 -13.98
CA GLY A 91 -0.74 -12.28 -12.79
C GLY A 91 0.13 -12.69 -11.60
N GLU A 92 1.42 -12.36 -11.61
CA GLU A 92 2.37 -12.77 -10.57
C GLU A 92 2.12 -12.04 -9.24
N PHE A 93 1.74 -10.76 -9.29
CA PHE A 93 1.77 -9.90 -8.10
C PHE A 93 0.41 -9.64 -7.46
N ASP A 94 -0.68 -9.77 -8.18
CA ASP A 94 -2.01 -9.59 -7.61
C ASP A 94 -2.31 -10.63 -6.52
N PRO A 95 -1.92 -11.93 -6.64
CA PRO A 95 -2.02 -12.88 -5.54
C PRO A 95 -1.20 -12.51 -4.28
N GLU A 96 -0.26 -11.60 -4.40
CA GLU A 96 0.55 -11.14 -3.27
C GLU A 96 -0.03 -9.93 -2.52
N GLY A 97 -1.12 -9.30 -3.01
CA GLY A 97 -1.80 -8.22 -2.32
C GLY A 97 -0.94 -6.96 -2.14
N ARG A 98 -0.53 -6.30 -3.24
CA ARG A 98 0.52 -5.27 -3.22
C ARG A 98 0.08 -3.86 -3.58
N TYR A 99 -1.18 -3.67 -4.03
CA TYR A 99 -1.60 -2.40 -4.61
C TYR A 99 -3.05 -2.06 -4.26
N VAL A 100 -3.27 -0.87 -3.70
CA VAL A 100 -4.60 -0.24 -3.55
C VAL A 100 -4.50 1.21 -3.98
N GLU A 101 -5.40 1.65 -4.86
CA GLU A 101 -5.53 3.04 -5.29
C GLU A 101 -6.93 3.55 -4.94
N MET A 102 -7.01 4.69 -4.28
CA MET A 102 -8.23 5.47 -4.12
C MET A 102 -8.17 6.72 -4.99
N ARG A 103 -9.21 6.94 -5.77
CA ARG A 103 -9.38 8.12 -6.62
C ARG A 103 -10.27 9.16 -5.96
N PHE A 104 -9.90 10.41 -6.07
CA PHE A 104 -10.65 11.55 -5.51
C PHE A 104 -10.86 12.58 -6.62
N ASP A 105 -11.73 12.23 -7.57
CA ASP A 105 -11.99 13.03 -8.75
C ASP A 105 -13.08 14.08 -8.47
N LYS A 106 -12.80 15.31 -8.87
CA LYS A 106 -13.71 16.44 -8.83
C LYS A 106 -13.64 17.19 -10.17
N PRO A 107 -14.64 18.01 -10.51
CA PRO A 107 -14.54 18.85 -11.71
C PRO A 107 -13.22 19.62 -11.74
N GLY A 108 -12.46 19.45 -12.81
CA GLY A 108 -11.16 20.13 -13.01
C GLY A 108 -9.97 19.55 -12.24
N ARG A 109 -10.15 18.49 -11.44
CA ARG A 109 -9.04 17.85 -10.72
C ARG A 109 -9.22 16.33 -10.59
N LYS A 110 -8.20 15.60 -10.97
CA LYS A 110 -8.11 14.14 -10.78
C LYS A 110 -6.93 13.82 -9.89
N LEU A 111 -7.17 13.18 -8.75
CA LEU A 111 -6.13 12.79 -7.80
C LEU A 111 -6.26 11.31 -7.43
N SER A 112 -5.16 10.57 -7.46
CA SER A 112 -5.04 9.24 -6.88
C SER A 112 -4.13 9.24 -5.66
N ILE A 113 -4.50 8.49 -4.62
CA ILE A 113 -3.61 8.09 -3.53
C ILE A 113 -3.44 6.58 -3.62
N ILE A 114 -2.19 6.14 -3.64
CA ILE A 114 -1.83 4.74 -3.87
C ILE A 114 -1.04 4.24 -2.67
N SER A 115 -1.49 3.15 -2.05
CA SER A 115 -0.70 2.36 -1.09
C SER A 115 -0.12 1.15 -1.81
N CYS A 116 1.21 1.03 -1.81
CA CYS A 116 1.91 -0.03 -2.52
C CYS A 116 3.01 -0.66 -1.65
N TYR A 117 3.18 -1.99 -1.80
CA TYR A 117 4.24 -2.74 -1.15
C TYR A 117 5.08 -3.46 -2.22
N PHE A 118 6.28 -2.94 -2.47
CA PHE A 118 7.19 -3.50 -3.46
C PHE A 118 7.83 -4.79 -2.94
N PRO A 119 8.06 -5.79 -3.79
CA PRO A 119 8.75 -6.99 -3.37
C PRO A 119 10.10 -6.70 -2.73
N SER A 120 10.40 -7.33 -1.59
CA SER A 120 11.74 -7.30 -1.01
C SER A 120 12.64 -8.27 -1.78
N GLY A 121 13.76 -7.79 -2.27
CA GLY A 121 14.75 -8.62 -2.97
C GLY A 121 15.75 -9.34 -2.06
N SER A 122 15.66 -9.13 -0.73
CA SER A 122 16.72 -9.51 0.21
C SER A 122 16.77 -10.99 0.58
N SER A 123 15.74 -11.78 0.31
CA SER A 123 15.62 -13.15 0.80
C SER A 123 16.20 -14.21 -0.14
N SER A 124 16.28 -13.94 -1.43
CA SER A 124 16.84 -14.83 -2.45
C SER A 124 17.04 -14.09 -3.78
N GLU A 125 17.85 -14.66 -4.67
CA GLU A 125 18.04 -14.14 -6.03
C GLU A 125 16.72 -14.12 -6.81
N GLU A 126 15.90 -15.16 -6.70
CA GLU A 126 14.56 -15.22 -7.29
C GLU A 126 13.68 -14.05 -6.84
N ARG A 127 13.72 -13.68 -5.56
CA ARG A 127 12.95 -12.52 -5.04
C ARG A 127 13.52 -11.20 -5.53
N GLN A 128 14.82 -11.13 -5.76
CA GLN A 128 15.44 -9.95 -6.39
C GLN A 128 14.99 -9.79 -7.84
N GLU A 129 14.92 -10.88 -8.60
CA GLU A 129 14.38 -10.87 -9.95
C GLU A 129 12.89 -10.52 -9.99
N ALA A 130 12.09 -11.07 -9.07
CA ALA A 130 10.68 -10.70 -8.92
C ALA A 130 10.52 -9.19 -8.65
N LYS A 131 11.39 -8.59 -7.86
CA LYS A 131 11.40 -7.14 -7.64
C LYS A 131 11.67 -6.36 -8.93
N PHE A 132 12.60 -6.81 -9.76
CA PHE A 132 12.84 -6.16 -11.06
C PHE A 132 11.63 -6.30 -12.00
N ARG A 133 11.01 -7.48 -12.08
CA ARG A 133 9.77 -7.66 -12.86
C ARG A 133 8.64 -6.75 -12.35
N PHE A 134 8.52 -6.59 -11.03
CA PHE A 134 7.54 -5.66 -10.45
C PHE A 134 7.82 -4.20 -10.86
N LEU A 135 9.08 -3.78 -10.87
CA LEU A 135 9.48 -2.44 -11.33
C LEU A 135 9.18 -2.23 -12.82
N ASP A 136 9.38 -3.25 -13.65
CA ASP A 136 9.08 -3.21 -15.09
C ASP A 136 7.57 -3.05 -15.35
N ILE A 137 6.71 -3.52 -14.44
CA ILE A 137 5.25 -3.30 -14.47
C ILE A 137 4.91 -1.91 -13.94
N MET A 138 5.48 -1.53 -12.81
CA MET A 138 5.12 -0.29 -12.12
C MET A 138 5.56 0.97 -12.86
N ALA A 139 6.74 0.98 -13.48
CA ALA A 139 7.25 2.16 -14.16
C ALA A 139 6.35 2.63 -15.32
N PRO A 140 5.94 1.78 -16.28
CA PRO A 140 5.00 2.20 -17.33
C PRO A 140 3.59 2.47 -16.79
N HIS A 141 3.14 1.75 -15.74
CA HIS A 141 1.85 2.03 -15.10
C HIS A 141 1.82 3.46 -14.51
N LEU A 142 2.83 3.84 -13.73
CA LEU A 142 2.92 5.18 -13.15
C LEU A 142 3.12 6.27 -14.21
N ALA A 143 3.83 5.97 -15.30
CA ALA A 143 3.97 6.89 -16.42
C ALA A 143 2.62 7.19 -17.11
N ARG A 144 1.79 6.16 -17.33
CA ARG A 144 0.42 6.33 -17.86
C ARG A 144 -0.44 7.13 -16.88
N LEU A 145 -0.40 6.77 -15.60
CA LEU A 145 -1.17 7.43 -14.57
C LEU A 145 -0.84 8.92 -14.49
N LYS A 146 0.46 9.28 -14.57
CA LYS A 146 0.93 10.67 -14.58
C LYS A 146 0.41 11.47 -15.78
N ALA A 147 0.17 10.82 -16.93
CA ALA A 147 -0.39 11.49 -18.10
C ALA A 147 -1.90 11.79 -17.95
N GLU A 148 -2.59 11.08 -17.05
CA GLU A 148 -4.05 11.15 -16.90
C GLU A 148 -4.48 11.96 -15.66
N ARG A 149 -3.67 11.96 -14.58
CA ARG A 149 -4.01 12.51 -13.28
C ARG A 149 -2.81 12.83 -12.40
N GLU A 150 -3.03 13.64 -11.37
CA GLU A 150 -2.10 13.75 -10.25
C GLU A 150 -2.17 12.46 -9.42
N PHE A 151 -1.05 12.00 -8.88
CA PHE A 151 -1.05 10.91 -7.91
C PHE A 151 0.01 11.09 -6.83
N ILE A 152 -0.25 10.47 -5.68
CA ILE A 152 0.69 10.32 -4.58
C ILE A 152 0.83 8.82 -4.32
N LEU A 153 2.01 8.26 -4.58
CA LEU A 153 2.35 6.88 -4.24
C LEU A 153 3.05 6.89 -2.88
N ILE A 154 2.46 6.14 -1.95
CA ILE A 154 3.02 5.90 -0.62
C ILE A 154 3.22 4.40 -0.42
N GLY A 155 4.15 4.04 0.43
CA GLY A 155 4.35 2.65 0.77
C GLY A 155 5.80 2.30 1.06
N ASP A 156 6.05 1.00 1.13
CA ASP A 156 7.37 0.44 1.31
C ASP A 156 7.92 0.01 -0.06
N VAL A 157 8.83 0.80 -0.59
CA VAL A 157 9.42 0.56 -1.92
C VAL A 157 10.55 -0.47 -1.90
N ASN A 158 11.03 -0.86 -0.71
CA ASN A 158 12.12 -1.84 -0.54
C ASN A 158 13.38 -1.53 -1.38
N ILE A 159 13.67 -0.24 -1.61
CA ILE A 159 14.82 0.25 -2.37
C ILE A 159 15.54 1.29 -1.53
N ALA A 160 16.82 1.05 -1.23
CA ALA A 160 17.69 2.03 -0.62
C ALA A 160 18.13 3.05 -1.67
N HIS A 161 18.01 4.33 -1.37
CA HIS A 161 18.48 5.40 -2.25
C HIS A 161 19.97 5.66 -2.06
N LYS A 162 20.46 5.54 -0.83
CA LYS A 162 21.87 5.79 -0.45
C LYS A 162 22.36 4.74 0.54
N GLU A 163 23.68 4.63 0.67
CA GLU A 163 24.33 3.77 1.66
C GLU A 163 23.81 4.00 3.08
N ALA A 164 23.53 5.26 3.45
CA ALA A 164 23.01 5.63 4.76
C ALA A 164 21.60 5.06 5.08
N ASP A 165 20.88 4.60 4.05
CA ASP A 165 19.55 4.00 4.23
C ASP A 165 19.64 2.52 4.65
N LEU A 166 20.84 1.94 4.65
CA LEU A 166 21.09 0.55 5.02
C LEU A 166 21.99 0.44 6.24
N LYS A 167 21.54 -0.30 7.24
CA LYS A 167 22.31 -0.53 8.48
C LYS A 167 23.65 -1.24 8.23
N ASN A 168 23.69 -2.13 7.24
CA ASN A 168 24.84 -2.98 6.92
C ASN A 168 25.20 -2.85 5.44
N TRP A 169 25.46 -1.64 4.98
CA TRP A 169 26.01 -1.43 3.65
C TRP A 169 27.42 -1.98 3.58
N LYS A 170 27.70 -2.89 2.65
CA LYS A 170 29.03 -3.43 2.35
C LYS A 170 29.28 -3.37 0.84
#